data_11984ba8a5d5497263573c9ae8030553
#
_entry.id   11984ba8a5d5497263573c9ae8030553
#
_cell.length_a   1.000
_cell.length_b   1.000
_cell.length_c   1.000
_cell.angle_alpha   90.00
_cell.angle_beta   90.00
_cell.angle_gamma   90.00
#
_symmetry.space_group_name_H-M   'P 1'
#
loop_
_entity.id
_entity.type
_entity.pdbx_description
1 polymer ?
#
loop_
_entity_poly.entity_id
_entity_poly.type
_entity_poly.pdbx_seq_one_letter_code
_entity_poly.pdbx_strand_id
1 'polypeptide(L)'
;MKKCAMKKYLIVNGDDFGATRGINRGINQAHRCGILTSTSLLVNTPWSQEAAELSHTSPELSVGLHVHLENGVRKLNSGPSQVRTALDEQLLRFQMFVGQLPTHLDSHHNVHRDPELLPLFLELAQRYGLPLRDHSEVHHFSKFYGQWSEERHLEQISTGSLTRMLETEIEHGITELACHPGYVDPQDTSSYSVEREAELWALCEPRIRHVLAAQSIQLISYHDVPRLLAGAAV
;
A
#
# COMPACT_ATOMS: atom_id res chain seq x y z
N MET A 1 -8.16 23.57 -29.96
CA MET A 1 -7.32 22.61 -29.22
C MET A 1 -8.22 21.85 -28.23
N LYS A 2 -8.47 20.57 -28.45
CA LYS A 2 -9.20 19.74 -27.45
C LYS A 2 -8.30 19.65 -26.21
N LYS A 3 -8.71 20.22 -25.07
CA LYS A 3 -8.08 19.93 -23.78
C LYS A 3 -8.13 18.40 -23.63
N CYS A 4 -6.95 17.76 -23.66
CA CYS A 4 -6.85 16.36 -23.27
C CYS A 4 -7.41 16.27 -21.83
N ALA A 5 -8.55 15.62 -21.67
CA ALA A 5 -9.12 15.44 -20.33
C ALA A 5 -8.08 14.64 -19.53
N MET A 6 -7.52 15.26 -18.49
CA MET A 6 -6.58 14.57 -17.60
C MET A 6 -7.31 13.38 -17.00
N LYS A 7 -6.73 12.20 -17.10
CA LYS A 7 -7.34 10.95 -16.61
C LYS A 7 -7.18 10.82 -15.10
N LYS A 8 -8.09 10.09 -14.48
CA LYS A 8 -8.00 9.68 -13.08
C LYS A 8 -7.53 8.23 -13.03
N TYR A 9 -6.41 7.99 -12.38
CA TYR A 9 -5.86 6.65 -12.16
C TYR A 9 -5.85 6.35 -10.67
N LEU A 10 -6.24 5.15 -10.30
CA LEU A 10 -6.31 4.72 -8.91
C LEU A 10 -5.53 3.42 -8.71
N ILE A 11 -4.56 3.47 -7.82
CA ILE A 11 -3.91 2.32 -7.20
C ILE A 11 -4.62 2.09 -5.87
N VAL A 12 -5.05 0.87 -5.59
CA VAL A 12 -5.55 0.49 -4.26
C VAL A 12 -4.51 -0.41 -3.63
N ASN A 13 -3.80 0.12 -2.64
CA ASN A 13 -2.68 -0.54 -1.99
C ASN A 13 -3.06 -1.10 -0.62
N GLY A 14 -2.94 -2.41 -0.45
CA GLY A 14 -3.13 -3.09 0.84
C GLY A 14 -1.83 -3.14 1.61
N ASP A 15 -1.76 -2.42 2.73
CA ASP A 15 -0.60 -2.42 3.62
C ASP A 15 -0.56 -3.70 4.48
N ASP A 16 0.58 -3.99 5.09
CA ASP A 16 0.81 -5.08 6.05
C ASP A 16 0.76 -6.51 5.46
N PHE A 17 0.91 -6.69 4.14
CA PHE A 17 1.03 -8.03 3.57
C PHE A 17 2.20 -8.78 4.24
N GLY A 18 1.96 -9.98 4.73
CA GLY A 18 2.94 -10.73 5.50
C GLY A 18 2.83 -10.59 7.02
N ALA A 19 2.01 -9.68 7.55
CA ALA A 19 1.90 -9.51 9.00
C ALA A 19 1.28 -10.73 9.70
N THR A 20 0.16 -11.24 9.21
CA THR A 20 -0.51 -12.46 9.69
C THR A 20 -1.13 -13.24 8.54
N ARG A 21 -1.52 -14.50 8.79
CA ARG A 21 -2.28 -15.28 7.80
C ARG A 21 -3.63 -14.68 7.46
N GLY A 22 -4.30 -14.09 8.45
CA GLY A 22 -5.57 -13.40 8.25
C GLY A 22 -5.43 -12.23 7.28
N ILE A 23 -4.39 -11.42 7.43
CA ILE A 23 -4.07 -10.30 6.55
C ILE A 23 -3.68 -10.80 5.16
N ASN A 24 -2.82 -11.83 5.06
CA ASN A 24 -2.44 -12.43 3.77
C ASN A 24 -3.66 -12.87 2.97
N ARG A 25 -4.58 -13.59 3.61
CA ARG A 25 -5.83 -14.04 2.98
C ARG A 25 -6.74 -12.89 2.58
N GLY A 26 -6.86 -11.86 3.43
CA GLY A 26 -7.70 -10.70 3.15
C GLY A 26 -7.18 -9.89 1.95
N ILE A 27 -5.89 -9.63 1.87
CA ILE A 27 -5.26 -8.95 0.73
C ILE A 27 -5.46 -9.76 -0.56
N ASN A 28 -5.21 -11.07 -0.52
CA ASN A 28 -5.44 -11.93 -1.68
C ASN A 28 -6.93 -11.94 -2.11
N GLN A 29 -7.86 -11.96 -1.16
CA GLN A 29 -9.30 -11.85 -1.42
C GLN A 29 -9.67 -10.49 -2.04
N ALA A 30 -9.18 -9.39 -1.47
CA ALA A 30 -9.43 -8.04 -1.97
C ALA A 30 -8.89 -7.86 -3.40
N HIS A 31 -7.76 -8.50 -3.73
CA HIS A 31 -7.22 -8.50 -5.10
C HIS A 31 -8.08 -9.32 -6.05
N ARG A 32 -8.43 -10.56 -5.70
CA ARG A 32 -9.13 -11.48 -6.60
C ARG A 32 -10.60 -11.14 -6.81
N CYS A 33 -11.26 -10.62 -5.80
CA CYS A 33 -12.71 -10.38 -5.79
C CYS A 33 -13.08 -8.89 -5.71
N GLY A 34 -12.18 -8.05 -5.22
CA GLY A 34 -12.38 -6.62 -5.01
C GLY A 34 -11.67 -5.73 -6.02
N ILE A 35 -11.25 -4.58 -5.55
CA ILE A 35 -10.58 -3.52 -6.34
C ILE A 35 -9.10 -3.33 -6.00
N LEU A 36 -8.51 -4.16 -5.13
CA LEU A 36 -7.11 -4.05 -4.73
C LEU A 36 -6.18 -4.42 -5.89
N THR A 37 -5.22 -3.55 -6.21
CA THR A 37 -4.30 -3.71 -7.34
C THR A 37 -2.84 -3.76 -6.93
N SER A 38 -2.55 -3.39 -5.69
CA SER A 38 -1.21 -3.28 -5.13
C SER A 38 -1.18 -3.71 -3.67
N THR A 39 -0.01 -4.06 -3.18
CA THR A 39 0.21 -4.36 -1.75
C THR A 39 1.65 -4.07 -1.35
N SER A 40 1.89 -3.81 -0.07
CA SER A 40 3.23 -3.62 0.49
C SER A 40 3.56 -4.74 1.46
N LEU A 41 4.66 -5.46 1.20
CA LEU A 41 5.08 -6.66 1.90
C LEU A 41 6.01 -6.35 3.07
N LEU A 42 5.64 -6.79 4.27
CA LEU A 42 6.52 -6.93 5.43
C LEU A 42 7.41 -8.17 5.26
N VAL A 43 8.72 -8.02 5.37
CA VAL A 43 9.69 -9.12 5.13
C VAL A 43 10.28 -9.71 6.42
N ASN A 44 9.93 -9.17 7.58
CA ASN A 44 10.50 -9.52 8.87
C ASN A 44 9.53 -10.24 9.81
N THR A 45 8.49 -10.86 9.26
CA THR A 45 7.47 -11.56 10.05
C THR A 45 7.49 -13.08 9.75
N PRO A 46 6.90 -13.91 10.59
CA PRO A 46 6.78 -15.35 10.31
C PRO A 46 5.96 -15.67 9.06
N TRP A 47 5.12 -14.74 8.57
CA TRP A 47 4.17 -14.96 7.48
C TRP A 47 4.60 -14.28 6.17
N SER A 48 5.79 -13.66 6.15
CA SER A 48 6.31 -12.94 4.97
C SER A 48 6.52 -13.88 3.77
N GLN A 49 7.04 -15.07 4.01
CA GLN A 49 7.26 -16.05 2.93
C GLN A 49 5.95 -16.54 2.34
N GLU A 50 4.94 -16.85 3.17
CA GLU A 50 3.59 -17.23 2.71
C GLU A 50 2.97 -16.12 1.84
N ALA A 51 3.13 -14.86 2.24
CA ALA A 51 2.66 -13.71 1.47
C ALA A 51 3.34 -13.64 0.09
N ALA A 52 4.66 -13.80 0.04
CA ALA A 52 5.39 -13.82 -1.23
C ALA A 52 4.95 -14.99 -2.13
N GLU A 53 4.74 -16.18 -1.59
CA GLU A 53 4.20 -17.34 -2.35
C GLU A 53 2.80 -17.04 -2.92
N LEU A 54 1.93 -16.37 -2.16
CA LEU A 54 0.62 -15.92 -2.66
C LEU A 54 0.75 -14.91 -3.80
N SER A 55 1.70 -13.98 -3.72
CA SER A 55 1.92 -13.00 -4.78
C SER A 55 2.36 -13.64 -6.11
N HIS A 56 3.14 -14.72 -6.07
CA HIS A 56 3.54 -15.47 -7.27
C HIS A 56 2.34 -16.10 -8.02
N THR A 57 1.23 -16.34 -7.32
CA THR A 57 -0.01 -16.84 -7.95
C THR A 57 -0.90 -15.72 -8.52
N SER A 58 -0.51 -14.46 -8.32
CA SER A 58 -1.27 -13.27 -8.72
C SER A 58 -0.34 -12.25 -9.40
N PRO A 59 0.16 -12.50 -10.62
CA PRO A 59 1.16 -11.67 -11.29
C PRO A 59 0.68 -10.24 -11.58
N GLU A 60 -0.63 -10.01 -11.60
CA GLU A 60 -1.22 -8.67 -11.78
C GLU A 60 -1.16 -7.82 -10.49
N LEU A 61 -0.93 -8.45 -9.33
CA LEU A 61 -0.75 -7.75 -8.06
C LEU A 61 0.65 -7.15 -8.00
N SER A 62 0.76 -5.83 -7.97
CA SER A 62 2.06 -5.20 -7.73
C SER A 62 2.42 -5.29 -6.25
N VAL A 63 3.68 -5.62 -5.97
CA VAL A 63 4.18 -5.81 -4.60
C VAL A 63 5.31 -4.83 -4.32
N GLY A 64 5.10 -3.96 -3.34
CA GLY A 64 6.09 -3.03 -2.79
C GLY A 64 6.73 -3.58 -1.52
N LEU A 65 7.75 -2.89 -1.03
CA LEU A 65 8.39 -3.18 0.25
C LEU A 65 7.79 -2.28 1.35
N HIS A 66 7.12 -2.91 2.33
CA HIS A 66 6.64 -2.26 3.54
C HIS A 66 7.71 -2.31 4.62
N VAL A 67 8.55 -1.27 4.69
CA VAL A 67 9.65 -1.25 5.65
C VAL A 67 9.11 -1.22 7.07
N HIS A 68 9.56 -2.13 7.91
CA HIS A 68 9.26 -2.13 9.33
C HIS A 68 10.56 -1.93 10.14
N LEU A 69 10.65 -0.79 10.79
CA LEU A 69 11.70 -0.50 11.73
C LEU A 69 11.15 -0.72 13.15
N GLU A 70 11.62 -1.76 13.81
CA GLU A 70 11.25 -2.03 15.20
C GLU A 70 11.56 -0.85 16.11
N ASN A 71 10.79 -0.71 17.19
CA ASN A 71 10.98 0.36 18.18
C ASN A 71 12.44 0.45 18.73
N GLY A 72 13.21 -0.63 18.61
CA GLY A 72 14.64 -0.66 18.97
C GLY A 72 15.51 0.22 18.08
N VAL A 73 15.28 0.23 16.79
CA VAL A 73 16.03 1.09 15.83
C VAL A 73 15.62 2.56 16.00
N ARG A 74 14.37 2.80 16.41
CA ARG A 74 13.83 4.15 16.67
C ARG A 74 14.16 4.70 18.06
N LYS A 75 14.30 3.82 19.09
CA LYS A 75 14.54 4.20 20.50
C LYS A 75 15.99 4.14 20.95
N LEU A 76 16.85 3.40 20.26
CA LEU A 76 18.23 3.19 20.64
C LEU A 76 19.13 4.08 19.81
N ASN A 77 19.22 5.36 19.96
CA ASN A 77 20.29 6.18 19.36
C ASN A 77 21.03 5.52 18.16
N SER A 78 20.29 4.74 17.36
CA SER A 78 20.79 4.00 16.21
C SER A 78 21.20 5.03 15.18
N GLY A 79 22.50 5.14 14.94
CA GLY A 79 23.01 6.10 13.97
C GLY A 79 22.48 5.80 12.55
N PRO A 80 22.55 6.76 11.64
CA PRO A 80 22.06 6.59 10.24
C PRO A 80 22.58 5.34 9.53
N SER A 81 23.78 4.87 9.89
CA SER A 81 24.36 3.66 9.28
C SER A 81 23.62 2.38 9.63
N GLN A 82 23.10 2.26 10.86
CA GLN A 82 22.33 1.08 11.29
C GLN A 82 20.96 1.04 10.61
N VAL A 83 20.31 2.20 10.46
CA VAL A 83 19.04 2.31 9.72
C VAL A 83 19.27 1.94 8.25
N ARG A 84 20.34 2.46 7.62
CA ARG A 84 20.69 2.11 6.23
C ARG A 84 20.90 0.60 6.08
N THR A 85 21.63 -0.03 6.98
CA THR A 85 21.82 -1.48 6.99
C THR A 85 20.48 -2.21 7.09
N ALA A 86 19.59 -1.79 7.99
CA ALA A 86 18.27 -2.41 8.15
C ALA A 86 17.38 -2.26 6.90
N LEU A 87 17.45 -1.12 6.19
CA LEU A 87 16.78 -0.90 4.93
C LEU A 87 17.31 -1.82 3.83
N ASP A 88 18.64 -1.89 3.68
CA ASP A 88 19.30 -2.75 2.69
C ASP A 88 19.02 -4.24 2.95
N GLU A 89 19.04 -4.69 4.22
CA GLU A 89 18.70 -6.06 4.61
C GLU A 89 17.22 -6.41 4.28
N GLN A 90 16.29 -5.50 4.53
CA GLN A 90 14.89 -5.73 4.19
C GLN A 90 14.66 -5.79 2.68
N LEU A 91 15.33 -4.92 1.91
CA LEU A 91 15.27 -4.99 0.46
C LEU A 91 15.84 -6.30 -0.09
N LEU A 92 16.99 -6.74 0.43
CA LEU A 92 17.58 -8.02 0.04
C LEU A 92 16.66 -9.20 0.37
N ARG A 93 16.04 -9.19 1.55
CA ARG A 93 15.10 -10.23 1.96
C ARG A 93 13.85 -10.22 1.09
N PHE A 94 13.35 -9.04 0.71
CA PHE A 94 12.27 -8.91 -0.26
C PHE A 94 12.62 -9.59 -1.59
N GLN A 95 13.81 -9.30 -2.13
CA GLN A 95 14.27 -9.92 -3.38
C GLN A 95 14.40 -11.44 -3.27
N MET A 96 14.85 -11.94 -2.11
CA MET A 96 14.94 -13.39 -1.87
C MET A 96 13.57 -14.07 -1.86
N PHE A 97 12.54 -13.42 -1.33
CA PHE A 97 11.19 -13.98 -1.23
C PHE A 97 10.41 -13.83 -2.53
N VAL A 98 10.46 -12.63 -3.14
CA VAL A 98 9.62 -12.28 -4.30
C VAL A 98 10.34 -12.54 -5.64
N GLY A 99 11.66 -12.63 -5.63
CA GLY A 99 12.48 -12.91 -6.84
C GLY A 99 12.74 -11.70 -7.74
N GLN A 100 12.27 -10.51 -7.36
CA GLN A 100 12.43 -9.27 -8.12
C GLN A 100 12.51 -8.06 -7.18
N LEU A 101 12.81 -6.87 -7.72
CA LEU A 101 12.73 -5.62 -6.98
C LEU A 101 11.28 -5.28 -6.60
N PRO A 102 11.05 -4.59 -5.47
CA PRO A 102 9.73 -4.07 -5.15
C PRO A 102 9.27 -3.05 -6.20
N THR A 103 7.96 -2.94 -6.40
CA THR A 103 7.39 -1.97 -7.33
C THR A 103 7.34 -0.55 -6.77
N HIS A 104 7.36 -0.42 -5.45
CA HIS A 104 7.36 0.84 -4.71
C HIS A 104 7.88 0.61 -3.29
N LEU A 105 8.07 1.69 -2.57
CA LEU A 105 8.58 1.71 -1.21
C LEU A 105 7.64 2.53 -0.32
N ASP A 106 7.29 1.98 0.82
CA ASP A 106 6.60 2.66 1.90
C ASP A 106 7.05 2.09 3.26
N SER A 107 6.35 2.40 4.34
CA SER A 107 6.76 1.88 5.65
C SER A 107 5.61 1.79 6.64
N HIS A 108 5.68 0.77 7.47
CA HIS A 108 4.76 0.57 8.59
C HIS A 108 4.75 1.80 9.51
N HIS A 109 3.55 2.25 9.89
CA HIS A 109 3.33 3.49 10.66
C HIS A 109 3.91 4.76 9.98
N ASN A 110 4.13 4.73 8.67
CA ASN A 110 4.68 5.85 7.90
C ASN A 110 5.99 6.43 8.49
N VAL A 111 6.88 5.58 9.02
CA VAL A 111 8.14 6.03 9.63
C VAL A 111 9.07 6.74 8.65
N HIS A 112 8.88 6.55 7.34
CA HIS A 112 9.59 7.30 6.28
C HIS A 112 9.28 8.80 6.28
N ARG A 113 8.20 9.25 6.98
CA ARG A 113 7.87 10.68 7.15
C ARG A 113 8.67 11.34 8.26
N ASP A 114 9.40 10.57 9.08
CA ASP A 114 10.27 11.14 10.11
C ASP A 114 11.42 11.89 9.44
N PRO A 115 11.63 13.19 9.74
CA PRO A 115 12.66 14.01 9.11
C PRO A 115 14.10 13.46 9.23
N GLU A 116 14.38 12.69 10.30
CA GLU A 116 15.70 12.07 10.50
C GLU A 116 15.87 10.80 9.64
N LEU A 117 14.76 10.10 9.33
CA LEU A 117 14.78 8.86 8.55
C LEU A 117 14.57 9.10 7.05
N LEU A 118 13.80 10.11 6.69
CA LEU A 118 13.42 10.41 5.31
C LEU A 118 14.63 10.42 4.33
N PRO A 119 15.78 11.06 4.65
CA PRO A 119 16.93 11.05 3.73
C PRO A 119 17.41 9.64 3.36
N LEU A 120 17.31 8.69 4.30
CA LEU A 120 17.74 7.30 4.08
C LEU A 120 16.76 6.54 3.17
N PHE A 121 15.45 6.79 3.32
CA PHE A 121 14.43 6.24 2.44
C PHE A 121 14.56 6.80 1.03
N LEU A 122 14.80 8.11 0.88
CA LEU A 122 15.03 8.75 -0.42
C LEU A 122 16.29 8.21 -1.10
N GLU A 123 17.38 7.99 -0.35
CA GLU A 123 18.61 7.38 -0.88
C GLU A 123 18.34 5.97 -1.42
N LEU A 124 17.59 5.14 -0.66
CA LEU A 124 17.23 3.80 -1.10
C LEU A 124 16.33 3.84 -2.34
N ALA A 125 15.28 4.66 -2.31
CA ALA A 125 14.34 4.84 -3.42
C ALA A 125 15.07 5.28 -4.70
N GLN A 126 15.96 6.28 -4.61
CA GLN A 126 16.74 6.77 -5.74
C GLN A 126 17.70 5.71 -6.29
N ARG A 127 18.38 4.96 -5.41
CA ARG A 127 19.36 3.91 -5.80
C ARG A 127 18.73 2.84 -6.66
N TYR A 128 17.48 2.49 -6.43
CA TYR A 128 16.77 1.42 -7.12
C TYR A 128 15.67 1.90 -8.08
N GLY A 129 15.48 3.22 -8.19
CA GLY A 129 14.46 3.81 -9.07
C GLY A 129 13.03 3.50 -8.61
N LEU A 130 12.81 3.42 -7.29
CA LEU A 130 11.52 3.06 -6.71
C LEU A 130 10.70 4.32 -6.36
N PRO A 131 9.40 4.37 -6.70
CA PRO A 131 8.51 5.37 -6.11
C PRO A 131 8.46 5.20 -4.59
N LEU A 132 8.70 6.28 -3.84
CA LEU A 132 8.48 6.32 -2.40
C LEU A 132 7.12 6.99 -2.13
N ARG A 133 6.28 6.39 -1.30
CA ARG A 133 5.01 6.96 -0.84
C ARG A 133 5.24 8.38 -0.31
N ASP A 134 4.35 9.32 -0.62
CA ASP A 134 4.44 10.76 -0.32
C ASP A 134 5.58 11.53 -1.03
N HIS A 135 6.51 10.85 -1.71
CA HIS A 135 7.71 11.45 -2.33
C HIS A 135 7.88 11.02 -3.79
N SER A 136 6.79 10.77 -4.49
CA SER A 136 6.74 10.44 -5.91
C SER A 136 5.58 11.17 -6.60
N GLU A 137 5.40 10.95 -7.91
CA GLU A 137 4.27 11.51 -8.68
C GLU A 137 2.92 10.82 -8.36
N VAL A 138 2.90 9.87 -7.43
CA VAL A 138 1.69 9.19 -6.97
C VAL A 138 1.19 9.89 -5.72
N HIS A 139 -0.02 10.48 -5.82
CA HIS A 139 -0.66 11.14 -4.69
C HIS A 139 -1.18 10.12 -3.68
N HIS A 140 -0.72 10.18 -2.43
CA HIS A 140 -1.15 9.30 -1.36
C HIS A 140 -2.47 9.78 -0.73
N PHE A 141 -3.50 8.93 -0.80
CA PHE A 141 -4.82 9.15 -0.21
C PHE A 141 -5.00 8.21 1.00
N SER A 142 -4.92 8.78 2.21
CA SER A 142 -4.92 8.05 3.48
C SER A 142 -6.22 8.13 4.28
N LYS A 143 -7.30 8.68 3.69
CA LYS A 143 -8.55 8.92 4.44
C LYS A 143 -9.41 7.67 4.64
N PHE A 144 -9.15 6.60 3.88
CA PHE A 144 -9.83 5.31 4.05
C PHE A 144 -9.14 4.53 5.17
N TYR A 145 -9.37 4.98 6.40
CA TYR A 145 -8.78 4.43 7.62
C TYR A 145 -9.78 4.56 8.76
N GLY A 146 -9.96 3.51 9.57
CA GLY A 146 -11.06 3.37 10.53
C GLY A 146 -10.68 3.52 12.00
N GLN A 147 -9.51 4.11 12.32
CA GLN A 147 -9.13 4.29 13.72
C GLN A 147 -8.28 5.57 13.91
N TRP A 148 -8.72 6.45 14.81
CA TRP A 148 -7.94 7.61 15.28
C TRP A 148 -8.41 8.00 16.69
N SER A 149 -7.55 8.71 17.43
CA SER A 149 -7.84 9.14 18.81
C SER A 149 -8.24 7.99 19.73
N GLU A 150 -7.66 6.80 19.51
CA GLU A 150 -7.98 5.56 20.25
C GLU A 150 -9.42 5.06 20.07
N GLU A 151 -10.18 5.62 19.12
CA GLU A 151 -11.55 5.26 18.82
C GLU A 151 -11.67 4.58 17.45
N ARG A 152 -12.70 3.73 17.30
CA ARG A 152 -13.04 3.06 16.05
C ARG A 152 -14.08 3.86 15.29
N HIS A 153 -13.85 3.99 13.98
CA HIS A 153 -14.69 4.75 13.05
C HIS A 153 -15.04 3.89 11.84
N LEU A 154 -15.78 2.82 12.06
CA LEU A 154 -16.17 1.87 11.00
C LEU A 154 -17.01 2.52 9.90
N GLU A 155 -17.73 3.59 10.21
CA GLU A 155 -18.47 4.39 9.21
C GLU A 155 -17.54 4.99 8.15
N GLN A 156 -16.28 5.34 8.53
CA GLN A 156 -15.28 5.93 7.63
C GLN A 156 -14.75 4.93 6.59
N ILE A 157 -14.76 3.64 6.91
CA ILE A 157 -14.30 2.54 6.05
C ILE A 157 -15.46 1.70 5.51
N SER A 158 -16.68 2.23 5.61
CA SER A 158 -17.87 1.60 5.02
C SER A 158 -17.87 1.73 3.49
N THR A 159 -18.60 0.85 2.82
CA THR A 159 -18.83 0.95 1.36
C THR A 159 -19.42 2.30 0.96
N GLY A 160 -20.27 2.88 1.80
CA GLY A 160 -20.85 4.21 1.55
C GLY A 160 -19.81 5.32 1.60
N SER A 161 -18.90 5.28 2.57
CA SER A 161 -17.81 6.24 2.67
C SER A 161 -16.81 6.07 1.52
N LEU A 162 -16.43 4.84 1.16
CA LEU A 162 -15.58 4.57 0.00
C LEU A 162 -16.20 5.11 -1.28
N THR A 163 -17.51 4.87 -1.50
CA THR A 163 -18.25 5.44 -2.65
C THR A 163 -18.11 6.96 -2.70
N ARG A 164 -18.39 7.65 -1.60
CA ARG A 164 -18.29 9.11 -1.51
C ARG A 164 -16.86 9.60 -1.80
N MET A 165 -15.83 8.95 -1.24
CA MET A 165 -14.42 9.29 -1.51
C MET A 165 -14.08 9.17 -2.99
N LEU A 166 -14.49 8.08 -3.63
CA LEU A 166 -14.27 7.86 -5.07
C LEU A 166 -14.99 8.90 -5.94
N GLU A 167 -16.18 9.34 -5.53
CA GLU A 167 -16.98 10.32 -6.27
C GLU A 167 -16.43 11.75 -6.13
N THR A 168 -15.89 12.11 -4.96
CA THR A 168 -15.65 13.51 -4.61
C THR A 168 -14.21 13.87 -4.35
N GLU A 169 -13.32 12.89 -4.06
CA GLU A 169 -11.99 13.18 -3.55
C GLU A 169 -10.84 12.65 -4.43
N ILE A 170 -11.13 11.76 -5.40
CA ILE A 170 -10.09 11.30 -6.33
C ILE A 170 -9.91 12.33 -7.44
N GLU A 171 -8.71 12.88 -7.49
CA GLU A 171 -8.33 13.92 -8.44
C GLU A 171 -7.72 13.36 -9.73
N HIS A 172 -7.43 14.25 -10.68
CA HIS A 172 -6.70 13.90 -11.90
C HIS A 172 -5.25 13.54 -11.59
N GLY A 173 -4.70 12.59 -12.33
CA GLY A 173 -3.36 12.03 -12.09
C GLY A 173 -3.43 10.64 -11.51
N ILE A 174 -2.39 10.24 -10.80
CA ILE A 174 -2.28 8.92 -10.18
C ILE A 174 -2.48 9.08 -8.67
N THR A 175 -3.48 8.41 -8.13
CA THR A 175 -3.76 8.38 -6.68
C THR A 175 -3.54 6.96 -6.15
N GLU A 176 -2.85 6.84 -5.02
CA GLU A 176 -2.78 5.63 -4.20
C GLU A 176 -3.76 5.75 -3.04
N LEU A 177 -4.78 4.90 -3.00
CA LEU A 177 -5.63 4.70 -1.84
C LEU A 177 -5.00 3.62 -0.97
N ALA A 178 -4.48 4.01 0.20
CA ALA A 178 -3.96 3.08 1.18
C ALA A 178 -5.10 2.44 1.99
N CYS A 179 -5.01 1.13 2.20
CA CYS A 179 -5.98 0.35 2.96
C CYS A 179 -5.31 -0.83 3.68
N HIS A 180 -6.04 -1.45 4.63
CA HIS A 180 -5.51 -2.51 5.48
C HIS A 180 -6.46 -3.72 5.53
N PRO A 181 -6.90 -4.29 4.39
CA PRO A 181 -7.86 -5.38 4.40
C PRO A 181 -7.26 -6.64 5.01
N GLY A 182 -8.04 -7.34 5.80
CA GLY A 182 -7.63 -8.59 6.44
C GLY A 182 -8.81 -9.33 7.06
N TYR A 183 -8.61 -10.59 7.39
CA TYR A 183 -9.48 -11.31 8.29
C TYR A 183 -8.98 -11.17 9.71
N VAL A 184 -9.88 -11.12 10.67
CA VAL A 184 -9.52 -11.20 12.09
C VAL A 184 -8.73 -12.49 12.33
N ASP A 185 -7.57 -12.34 12.95
CA ASP A 185 -6.65 -13.43 13.24
C ASP A 185 -6.35 -13.42 14.76
N PRO A 186 -6.55 -14.54 15.47
CA PRO A 186 -6.22 -14.62 16.91
C PRO A 186 -4.75 -14.34 17.23
N GLN A 187 -3.86 -14.43 16.25
CA GLN A 187 -2.43 -14.11 16.40
C GLN A 187 -2.12 -12.63 16.14
N ASP A 188 -3.09 -11.87 15.62
CA ASP A 188 -2.95 -10.43 15.44
C ASP A 188 -3.12 -9.74 16.80
N THR A 189 -2.07 -9.09 17.26
CA THR A 189 -2.07 -8.28 18.50
C THR A 189 -2.36 -6.80 18.23
N SER A 190 -2.62 -6.44 16.98
CA SER A 190 -2.96 -5.09 16.57
C SER A 190 -4.34 -4.68 17.10
N SER A 191 -4.48 -3.41 17.48
CA SER A 191 -5.79 -2.82 17.79
C SER A 191 -6.68 -2.69 16.55
N TYR A 192 -6.08 -2.65 15.35
CA TYR A 192 -6.75 -2.55 14.06
C TYR A 192 -7.10 -3.94 13.53
N SER A 193 -8.15 -4.54 14.03
CA SER A 193 -8.51 -5.94 13.76
C SER A 193 -9.86 -6.05 13.05
N VAL A 194 -10.95 -5.60 13.66
CA VAL A 194 -12.29 -5.62 13.03
C VAL A 194 -12.39 -4.62 11.88
N GLU A 195 -11.63 -3.56 11.92
CA GLU A 195 -11.51 -2.58 10.86
C GLU A 195 -11.01 -3.23 9.57
N ARG A 196 -10.07 -4.18 9.65
CA ARG A 196 -9.53 -4.90 8.49
C ARG A 196 -10.61 -5.69 7.74
N GLU A 197 -11.53 -6.33 8.46
CA GLU A 197 -12.66 -7.01 7.82
C GLU A 197 -13.65 -6.02 7.21
N ALA A 198 -13.92 -4.89 7.86
CA ALA A 198 -14.77 -3.86 7.32
C ALA A 198 -14.21 -3.27 6.02
N GLU A 199 -12.90 -2.99 5.98
CA GLU A 199 -12.21 -2.56 4.75
C GLU A 199 -12.27 -3.64 3.66
N LEU A 200 -12.00 -4.90 4.00
CA LEU A 200 -12.08 -6.03 3.08
C LEU A 200 -13.47 -6.10 2.41
N TRP A 201 -14.53 -6.04 3.19
CA TRP A 201 -15.89 -6.08 2.68
C TRP A 201 -16.21 -4.88 1.80
N ALA A 202 -15.80 -3.68 2.18
CA ALA A 202 -15.99 -2.48 1.37
C ALA A 202 -15.26 -2.56 0.02
N LEU A 203 -14.01 -3.05 0.02
CA LEU A 203 -13.20 -3.20 -1.20
C LEU A 203 -13.73 -4.29 -2.14
N CYS A 204 -14.40 -5.33 -1.61
CA CYS A 204 -14.96 -6.43 -2.36
C CYS A 204 -16.42 -6.19 -2.82
N GLU A 205 -17.06 -5.09 -2.41
CA GLU A 205 -18.43 -4.78 -2.79
C GLU A 205 -18.55 -4.50 -4.31
N PRO A 206 -19.32 -5.32 -5.07
CA PRO A 206 -19.37 -5.21 -6.53
C PRO A 206 -19.76 -3.84 -7.06
N ARG A 207 -20.61 -3.10 -6.34
CA ARG A 207 -21.04 -1.75 -6.73
C ARG A 207 -19.90 -0.74 -6.83
N ILE A 208 -18.77 -0.95 -6.13
CA ILE A 208 -17.61 -0.04 -6.19
C ILE A 208 -17.04 -0.01 -7.61
N ARG A 209 -17.02 -1.12 -8.33
CA ARG A 209 -16.59 -1.14 -9.74
C ARG A 209 -17.50 -0.29 -10.63
N HIS A 210 -18.81 -0.23 -10.36
CA HIS A 210 -19.72 0.66 -11.08
C HIS A 210 -19.45 2.14 -10.76
N VAL A 211 -19.12 2.46 -9.50
CA VAL A 211 -18.73 3.83 -9.11
C VAL A 211 -17.46 4.26 -9.86
N LEU A 212 -16.42 3.42 -9.87
CA LEU A 212 -15.18 3.71 -10.61
C LEU A 212 -15.46 3.99 -12.08
N ALA A 213 -16.28 3.16 -12.74
CA ALA A 213 -16.66 3.35 -14.13
C ALA A 213 -17.43 4.66 -14.35
N ALA A 214 -18.41 4.97 -13.48
CA ALA A 214 -19.21 6.19 -13.56
C ALA A 214 -18.35 7.46 -13.38
N GLN A 215 -17.32 7.40 -12.54
CA GLN A 215 -16.38 8.49 -12.29
C GLN A 215 -15.20 8.54 -13.28
N SER A 216 -15.16 7.63 -14.26
CA SER A 216 -14.07 7.49 -15.22
C SER A 216 -12.69 7.30 -14.52
N ILE A 217 -12.67 6.61 -13.39
CA ILE A 217 -11.49 6.25 -12.65
C ILE A 217 -10.98 4.90 -13.18
N GLN A 218 -9.75 4.88 -13.68
CA GLN A 218 -9.10 3.67 -14.16
C GLN A 218 -8.28 3.05 -13.05
N LEU A 219 -8.60 1.80 -12.67
CA LEU A 219 -7.73 1.02 -11.80
C LEU A 219 -6.43 0.68 -12.51
N ILE A 220 -5.33 0.91 -11.83
CA ILE A 220 -3.97 0.59 -12.25
C ILE A 220 -3.20 -0.02 -11.07
N SER A 221 -2.02 -0.56 -11.34
CA SER A 221 -1.08 -0.97 -10.29
C SER A 221 0.22 -0.18 -10.40
N TYR A 222 1.15 -0.36 -9.46
CA TYR A 222 2.47 0.25 -9.55
C TYR A 222 3.29 -0.25 -10.75
N HIS A 223 2.95 -1.40 -11.35
CA HIS A 223 3.55 -1.83 -12.62
C HIS A 223 3.29 -0.85 -13.78
N ASP A 224 2.17 -0.11 -13.73
CA ASP A 224 1.77 0.83 -14.78
C ASP A 224 2.44 2.21 -14.66
N VAL A 225 2.89 2.59 -13.46
CA VAL A 225 3.37 3.94 -13.14
C VAL A 225 4.51 4.40 -14.06
N PRO A 226 5.57 3.61 -14.29
CA PRO A 226 6.68 4.04 -15.15
C PRO A 226 6.23 4.38 -16.58
N ARG A 227 5.33 3.56 -17.14
CA ARG A 227 4.78 3.78 -18.49
C ARG A 227 3.92 5.04 -18.57
N LEU A 228 3.09 5.29 -17.54
CA LEU A 228 2.20 6.45 -17.51
C LEU A 228 2.99 7.75 -17.38
N LEU A 229 4.03 7.78 -16.55
CA LEU A 229 4.89 8.94 -16.37
C LEU A 229 5.72 9.22 -17.64
N ALA A 230 6.24 8.19 -18.30
CA ALA A 230 6.95 8.35 -19.57
C ALA A 230 6.05 8.92 -20.70
N GLY A 231 4.77 8.51 -20.74
CA GLY A 231 3.80 9.01 -21.72
C GLY A 231 3.26 10.42 -21.44
N ALA A 232 3.45 10.96 -20.24
CA ALA A 232 3.06 12.32 -19.88
C ALA A 232 4.15 13.36 -20.22
N ALA A 233 5.36 12.91 -20.52
CA ALA A 233 6.52 13.77 -20.83
C ALA A 233 6.64 14.12 -22.36
N VAL A 234 5.70 13.69 -23.20
CA VAL A 234 5.60 13.96 -24.63
C VAL A 234 4.37 14.82 -24.91
#